data_6eb0448e78a1a882db270390a7940042
#
_entry.id   6eb0448e78a1a882db270390a7940042
#
_cell.length_a   1.000
_cell.length_b   1.000
_cell.length_c   1.000
_cell.angle_alpha   90.00
_cell.angle_beta   90.00
_cell.angle_gamma   90.00
#
_symmetry.space_group_name_H-M   'P 1'
#
loop_
_entity.id
_entity.type
_entity.pdbx_description
1 polymer ?
#
loop_
_entity_poly.entity_id
_entity_poly.type
_entity_poly.pdbx_seq_one_letter_code
_entity_poly.pdbx_strand_id
1 'polypeptide(L)'
;MKNGLFALVLMAVIFGSSYYIADNFAAEYMRSHYEAVKKYPQKMMAASEQVLSVFLGDREWQVSNHSPVQSGRTKLKIWTDKKPEAAIYLKGFVGDGFNTQTEQWNVITDNSLQNEYQNWTVSGSLSYDEAKALWAKQLYDCLDRLSDETGTVNYIISNVSAGKMCTWAPYGIDTDGIEMEGDSYLKPSSNREFQGYPLTDNDVLLSNADVSGIFAGDGAALFDIYNRYVQANYLNVPDGLPSLEAAVQVIQDENGDLSVSQWVAQIQNILWETCTYQKDNLESVPDGSNVIEDFFGRQRKGYCTHFASAGVMMLRMAGIPARYVTGYVIWPDDFKADSASDGYMADVTGYRGHAWVEVYNASQGIWVPVDMTPADSVQTSNYPPTQENSSPFRKYR
;
A
#
# COMPACT_ATOMS: atom_id res chain seq x y z
N MET A 1 0.54 35.77 -21.71
CA MET A 1 1.36 35.89 -20.49
C MET A 1 0.60 36.56 -19.35
N LYS A 2 -0.18 37.62 -19.52
CA LYS A 2 -0.91 38.26 -18.41
C LYS A 2 -1.98 37.40 -17.75
N ASN A 3 -2.66 36.52 -18.49
CA ASN A 3 -3.74 35.68 -17.93
C ASN A 3 -3.24 34.49 -17.12
N GLY A 4 -2.03 33.97 -17.37
CA GLY A 4 -1.44 32.87 -16.58
C GLY A 4 -0.91 33.35 -15.22
N LEU A 5 -0.36 34.58 -15.19
CA LEU A 5 0.11 35.18 -13.93
C LEU A 5 -1.07 35.55 -13.03
N PHE A 6 -2.18 36.01 -13.63
CA PHE A 6 -3.42 36.34 -12.90
C PHE A 6 -4.06 35.08 -12.29
N ALA A 7 -4.08 33.95 -13.02
CA ALA A 7 -4.58 32.66 -12.52
C ALA A 7 -3.70 32.12 -11.36
N LEU A 8 -2.39 32.28 -11.45
CA LEU A 8 -1.46 31.90 -10.38
C LEU A 8 -1.60 32.77 -9.12
N VAL A 9 -1.78 34.07 -9.30
CA VAL A 9 -2.02 35.00 -8.18
C VAL A 9 -3.40 34.77 -7.57
N LEU A 10 -4.42 34.51 -8.38
CA LEU A 10 -5.77 34.18 -7.88
C LEU A 10 -5.79 32.87 -7.10
N MET A 11 -5.08 31.83 -7.58
CA MET A 11 -4.89 30.59 -6.83
C MET A 11 -4.13 30.82 -5.52
N ALA A 12 -3.06 31.60 -5.53
CA ALA A 12 -2.30 31.90 -4.29
C ALA A 12 -3.12 32.71 -3.27
N VAL A 13 -3.99 33.61 -3.71
CA VAL A 13 -4.89 34.37 -2.84
C VAL A 13 -6.03 33.50 -2.30
N ILE A 14 -6.60 32.62 -3.13
CA ILE A 14 -7.64 31.66 -2.69
C ILE A 14 -7.06 30.68 -1.67
N PHE A 15 -5.83 30.19 -1.88
CA PHE A 15 -5.16 29.24 -0.98
C PHE A 15 -4.59 29.88 0.28
N GLY A 16 -4.17 31.14 0.23
CA GLY A 16 -3.61 31.86 1.39
C GLY A 16 -4.66 32.23 2.46
N SER A 17 -5.92 32.37 2.08
CA SER A 17 -7.03 32.70 3.00
C SER A 17 -7.85 31.51 3.50
N SER A 18 -7.61 30.31 2.98
CA SER A 18 -8.52 29.15 3.15
C SER A 18 -7.97 28.01 4.00
N TYR A 19 -6.89 28.21 4.72
CA TYR A 19 -6.28 27.14 5.55
C TYR A 19 -7.24 26.48 6.58
N TYR A 20 -8.42 27.07 6.79
CA TYR A 20 -9.37 26.64 7.81
C TYR A 20 -10.71 26.05 7.28
N ILE A 21 -10.96 26.08 5.97
CA ILE A 21 -12.27 25.66 5.41
C ILE A 21 -12.13 24.52 4.38
N ALA A 22 -10.90 24.05 4.10
CA ALA A 22 -10.61 23.39 2.83
C ALA A 22 -10.65 21.86 2.78
N ASP A 23 -10.80 21.11 3.87
CA ASP A 23 -10.56 19.66 3.84
C ASP A 23 -11.61 18.86 3.04
N ASN A 24 -12.87 19.26 3.00
CA ASN A 24 -13.89 18.52 2.24
C ASN A 24 -14.35 19.24 0.96
N PHE A 25 -14.42 20.56 0.98
CA PHE A 25 -14.94 21.33 -0.15
C PHE A 25 -13.93 21.47 -1.32
N ALA A 26 -12.64 21.53 -0.98
CA ALA A 26 -11.59 21.67 -2.01
C ALA A 26 -11.39 20.37 -2.79
N ALA A 27 -11.51 19.22 -2.18
CA ALA A 27 -11.36 17.93 -2.87
C ALA A 27 -12.51 17.69 -3.86
N GLU A 28 -13.73 18.04 -3.50
CA GLU A 28 -14.91 17.89 -4.35
C GLU A 28 -14.96 18.95 -5.47
N TYR A 29 -14.60 20.19 -5.14
CA TYR A 29 -14.49 21.28 -6.11
C TYR A 29 -13.38 21.02 -7.14
N MET A 30 -12.24 20.47 -6.71
CA MET A 30 -11.12 20.13 -7.61
C MET A 30 -11.45 18.92 -8.51
N ARG A 31 -12.18 17.92 -8.01
CA ARG A 31 -12.68 16.81 -8.84
C ARG A 31 -13.60 17.32 -9.95
N SER A 32 -14.52 18.23 -9.65
CA SER A 32 -15.47 18.77 -10.63
C SER A 32 -14.82 19.68 -11.69
N HIS A 33 -13.63 20.25 -11.40
CA HIS A 33 -12.91 21.15 -12.30
C HIS A 33 -11.69 20.51 -12.98
N TYR A 34 -11.33 19.27 -12.63
CA TYR A 34 -10.21 18.54 -13.21
C TYR A 34 -10.35 18.37 -14.72
N GLU A 35 -11.56 18.11 -15.22
CA GLU A 35 -11.84 17.98 -16.65
C GLU A 35 -11.66 19.30 -17.42
N ALA A 36 -11.81 20.44 -16.76
CA ALA A 36 -11.57 21.74 -17.38
C ALA A 36 -10.06 22.03 -17.55
N VAL A 37 -9.22 21.47 -16.70
CA VAL A 37 -7.75 21.65 -16.72
C VAL A 37 -7.08 20.77 -17.78
N LYS A 38 -7.68 19.65 -18.14
CA LYS A 38 -7.20 18.71 -19.18
C LYS A 38 -6.95 19.33 -20.58
N LYS A 39 -7.46 20.55 -20.82
CA LYS A 39 -7.30 21.27 -22.09
C LYS A 39 -6.02 22.11 -22.21
N TYR A 40 -5.19 22.16 -21.18
CA TYR A 40 -3.94 22.94 -21.20
C TYR A 40 -2.74 22.11 -21.66
N PRO A 41 -1.74 22.72 -22.37
CA PRO A 41 -0.58 22.01 -22.89
C PRO A 41 0.20 21.25 -21.80
N GLN A 42 0.67 20.05 -22.13
CA GLN A 42 1.33 19.10 -21.23
C GLN A 42 2.43 19.70 -20.32
N LYS A 43 3.16 20.72 -20.78
CA LYS A 43 4.19 21.40 -19.97
C LYS A 43 3.63 22.25 -18.82
N MET A 44 2.41 22.78 -18.97
CA MET A 44 1.74 23.48 -17.87
C MET A 44 1.05 22.50 -16.91
N MET A 45 0.63 21.34 -17.41
CA MET A 45 0.08 20.26 -16.56
C MET A 45 1.16 19.69 -15.64
N ALA A 46 2.35 19.39 -16.13
CA ALA A 46 3.45 18.90 -15.30
C ALA A 46 3.84 19.89 -14.18
N ALA A 47 3.86 21.19 -14.49
CA ALA A 47 4.12 22.22 -13.47
C ALA A 47 2.96 22.39 -12.48
N SER A 48 1.71 22.24 -12.93
CA SER A 48 0.53 22.30 -12.06
C SER A 48 0.37 21.03 -11.23
N GLU A 49 0.73 19.85 -11.76
CA GLU A 49 0.76 18.59 -11.03
C GLU A 49 1.83 18.59 -9.94
N GLN A 50 2.99 19.16 -10.23
CA GLN A 50 4.07 19.30 -9.23
C GLN A 50 3.69 20.25 -8.09
N VAL A 51 2.94 21.32 -8.39
CA VAL A 51 2.39 22.24 -7.39
C VAL A 51 1.23 21.57 -6.62
N LEU A 52 0.36 20.83 -7.31
CA LEU A 52 -0.74 20.09 -6.68
C LEU A 52 -0.25 18.97 -5.75
N SER A 53 0.78 18.23 -6.14
CA SER A 53 1.36 17.17 -5.28
C SER A 53 1.94 17.71 -3.98
N VAL A 54 2.48 18.94 -4.01
CA VAL A 54 2.95 19.64 -2.80
C VAL A 54 1.79 20.01 -1.87
N PHE A 55 0.60 20.31 -2.41
CA PHE A 55 -0.57 20.74 -1.64
C PHE A 55 -1.53 19.60 -1.26
N LEU A 56 -1.67 18.57 -2.11
CA LEU A 56 -2.62 17.47 -1.90
C LEU A 56 -1.99 16.21 -1.29
N GLY A 57 -0.67 16.22 -1.05
CA GLY A 57 0.10 15.04 -0.71
C GLY A 57 0.45 14.21 -1.95
N ASP A 58 1.31 13.22 -1.77
CA ASP A 58 1.67 12.29 -2.83
C ASP A 58 0.39 11.57 -3.29
N ARG A 59 0.17 11.45 -4.60
CA ARG A 59 -0.96 10.69 -5.15
C ARG A 59 -0.68 9.20 -5.01
N GLU A 60 -0.89 8.69 -3.82
CA GLU A 60 -0.54 7.32 -3.42
C GLU A 60 -1.29 6.25 -4.22
N TRP A 61 -2.39 6.64 -4.87
CA TRP A 61 -3.25 5.75 -5.67
C TRP A 61 -2.96 5.76 -7.18
N GLN A 62 -2.09 6.67 -7.67
CA GLN A 62 -1.80 6.77 -9.09
C GLN A 62 -0.53 6.00 -9.47
N VAL A 63 -0.63 5.19 -10.53
CA VAL A 63 0.52 4.57 -11.19
C VAL A 63 0.87 5.42 -12.41
N SER A 64 2.11 5.85 -12.55
CA SER A 64 2.50 6.70 -13.68
C SER A 64 3.97 6.53 -14.04
N ASN A 65 4.33 6.83 -15.29
CA ASN A 65 5.71 6.82 -15.76
C ASN A 65 6.47 8.13 -15.44
N HIS A 66 5.89 9.00 -14.64
CA HIS A 66 6.60 10.19 -14.14
C HIS A 66 7.47 9.84 -12.95
N SER A 67 8.65 10.49 -12.87
CA SER A 67 9.53 10.34 -11.71
C SER A 67 8.79 10.70 -10.42
N PRO A 68 8.80 9.85 -9.40
CA PRO A 68 8.12 10.13 -8.14
C PRO A 68 8.77 11.33 -7.45
N VAL A 69 7.94 12.26 -6.96
CA VAL A 69 8.42 13.42 -6.20
C VAL A 69 8.76 12.97 -4.79
N GLN A 70 10.03 12.68 -4.56
CA GLN A 70 10.53 12.31 -3.23
C GLN A 70 11.15 13.52 -2.52
N SER A 71 10.98 13.62 -1.22
CA SER A 71 11.54 14.70 -0.43
C SER A 71 12.23 14.19 0.83
N GLY A 72 13.32 14.85 1.23
CA GLY A 72 14.00 14.59 2.51
C GLY A 72 13.24 15.15 3.73
N ARG A 73 12.05 15.72 3.53
CA ARG A 73 11.25 16.21 4.67
C ARG A 73 10.70 15.05 5.48
N THR A 74 10.77 15.16 6.80
CA THR A 74 10.14 14.20 7.70
C THR A 74 8.63 14.21 7.51
N LYS A 75 8.09 13.05 7.19
CA LYS A 75 6.66 12.78 7.05
C LYS A 75 6.06 12.28 8.35
N LEU A 76 6.71 11.28 8.96
CA LEU A 76 6.33 10.68 10.23
C LEU A 76 7.57 10.58 11.13
N LYS A 77 7.33 10.41 12.43
CA LYS A 77 8.32 9.92 13.38
C LYS A 77 7.78 8.66 14.01
N ILE A 78 8.63 7.64 14.10
CA ILE A 78 8.30 6.39 14.78
C ILE A 78 9.27 6.14 15.91
N TRP A 79 8.72 5.78 17.06
CA TRP A 79 9.46 5.29 18.22
C TRP A 79 9.02 3.85 18.53
N THR A 80 9.97 3.04 18.97
CA THR A 80 9.74 1.65 19.39
C THR A 80 10.48 1.37 20.69
N ASP A 81 9.91 0.54 21.57
CA ASP A 81 10.57 0.11 22.81
C ASP A 81 11.67 -0.93 22.58
N LYS A 82 11.63 -1.64 21.45
CA LYS A 82 12.65 -2.60 21.03
C LYS A 82 13.26 -2.20 19.70
N LYS A 83 14.56 -2.49 19.51
CA LYS A 83 15.20 -2.27 18.20
C LYS A 83 14.58 -3.22 17.16
N PRO A 84 14.03 -2.72 16.05
CA PRO A 84 13.52 -3.58 15.01
C PRO A 84 14.63 -4.45 14.39
N GLU A 85 14.31 -5.72 14.12
CA GLU A 85 15.21 -6.65 13.43
C GLU A 85 14.90 -6.77 11.95
N ALA A 86 13.67 -6.42 11.55
CA ALA A 86 13.19 -6.41 10.17
C ALA A 86 12.61 -5.05 9.79
N ALA A 87 12.36 -4.84 8.50
CA ALA A 87 11.71 -3.64 8.01
C ALA A 87 10.28 -3.49 8.55
N ILE A 88 9.91 -2.29 8.95
CA ILE A 88 8.56 -1.96 9.38
C ILE A 88 7.83 -1.28 8.22
N TYR A 89 6.72 -1.88 7.80
CA TYR A 89 5.81 -1.33 6.80
C TYR A 89 4.68 -0.57 7.51
N LEU A 90 4.64 0.75 7.31
CA LEU A 90 3.55 1.59 7.81
C LEU A 90 2.50 1.72 6.72
N LYS A 91 1.39 1.00 6.90
CA LYS A 91 0.28 0.98 5.95
C LYS A 91 -0.48 2.30 5.94
N GLY A 92 -0.75 2.79 4.73
CA GLY A 92 -1.54 3.98 4.48
C GLY A 92 -2.72 3.68 3.56
N PHE A 93 -2.60 4.00 2.28
CA PHE A 93 -3.64 3.78 1.28
C PHE A 93 -3.71 2.31 0.86
N VAL A 94 -4.94 1.83 0.65
CA VAL A 94 -5.22 0.49 0.09
C VAL A 94 -6.16 0.63 -1.11
N GLY A 95 -5.73 0.07 -2.24
CA GLY A 95 -6.49 0.08 -3.50
C GLY A 95 -7.04 -1.30 -3.83
N ASP A 96 -8.32 -1.35 -4.18
CA ASP A 96 -9.06 -2.58 -4.52
C ASP A 96 -9.23 -2.80 -6.02
N GLY A 97 -9.64 -1.78 -6.76
CA GLY A 97 -9.86 -1.80 -8.19
C GLY A 97 -8.92 -0.84 -8.92
N PHE A 98 -8.44 -1.25 -10.09
CA PHE A 98 -7.60 -0.40 -10.95
C PHE A 98 -8.39 0.11 -12.15
N ASN A 99 -8.41 1.42 -12.32
CA ASN A 99 -9.00 2.07 -13.49
C ASN A 99 -7.92 2.31 -14.56
N THR A 100 -7.97 1.56 -15.65
CA THR A 100 -7.00 1.64 -16.75
C THR A 100 -7.06 2.94 -17.55
N GLN A 101 -8.16 3.70 -17.50
CA GLN A 101 -8.27 4.97 -18.19
C GLN A 101 -7.64 6.14 -17.42
N THR A 102 -7.74 6.11 -16.09
CA THR A 102 -7.16 7.11 -15.21
C THR A 102 -5.84 6.68 -14.60
N GLU A 103 -5.45 5.42 -14.78
CA GLU A 103 -4.26 4.79 -14.20
C GLU A 103 -4.22 4.92 -12.66
N GLN A 104 -5.38 4.72 -12.04
CA GLN A 104 -5.56 4.93 -10.60
C GLN A 104 -6.17 3.70 -9.93
N TRP A 105 -5.68 3.42 -8.73
CA TRP A 105 -6.30 2.50 -7.80
C TRP A 105 -7.47 3.18 -7.08
N ASN A 106 -8.59 2.48 -6.96
CA ASN A 106 -9.76 2.93 -6.21
C ASN A 106 -9.74 2.32 -4.80
N VAL A 107 -10.51 2.89 -3.90
CA VAL A 107 -10.68 2.41 -2.52
C VAL A 107 -12.06 1.80 -2.35
N ILE A 108 -12.15 0.64 -1.72
CA ILE A 108 -13.42 0.14 -1.17
C ILE A 108 -13.84 1.04 -0.01
N THR A 109 -15.07 1.53 -0.09
CA THR A 109 -15.64 2.33 0.99
C THR A 109 -16.28 1.45 2.05
N ASP A 110 -16.38 1.98 3.27
CA ASP A 110 -17.08 1.33 4.39
C ASP A 110 -18.53 0.93 4.02
N ASN A 111 -19.21 1.77 3.24
CA ASN A 111 -20.57 1.49 2.76
C ASN A 111 -20.65 0.26 1.86
N SER A 112 -19.65 0.03 1.01
CA SER A 112 -19.61 -1.15 0.14
C SER A 112 -19.51 -2.43 0.95
N LEU A 113 -18.58 -2.48 1.90
CA LEU A 113 -18.42 -3.62 2.79
C LEU A 113 -19.66 -3.86 3.66
N GLN A 114 -20.27 -2.79 4.18
CA GLN A 114 -21.49 -2.88 5.00
C GLN A 114 -22.67 -3.46 4.20
N ASN A 115 -22.84 -3.05 2.95
CA ASN A 115 -23.89 -3.56 2.10
C ASN A 115 -23.71 -5.07 1.83
N GLU A 116 -22.49 -5.48 1.52
CA GLU A 116 -22.17 -6.91 1.32
C GLU A 116 -22.39 -7.71 2.60
N TYR A 117 -21.97 -7.19 3.75
CA TYR A 117 -22.22 -7.82 5.05
C TYR A 117 -23.72 -8.02 5.28
N GLN A 118 -24.55 -6.98 5.05
CA GLN A 118 -26.01 -7.08 5.23
C GLN A 118 -26.66 -8.10 4.31
N ASN A 119 -26.13 -8.27 3.08
CA ASN A 119 -26.64 -9.26 2.12
C ASN A 119 -26.33 -10.70 2.55
N TRP A 120 -25.26 -10.91 3.30
CA TRP A 120 -24.77 -12.25 3.66
C TRP A 120 -24.99 -12.66 5.11
N THR A 121 -25.40 -11.73 5.98
CA THR A 121 -25.68 -12.06 7.39
C THR A 121 -26.99 -12.79 7.55
N VAL A 122 -26.97 -13.80 8.43
CA VAL A 122 -28.16 -14.53 8.87
C VAL A 122 -28.70 -13.88 10.15
N SER A 123 -29.98 -13.93 10.37
CA SER A 123 -30.61 -13.42 11.60
C SER A 123 -29.96 -14.00 12.86
N GLY A 124 -29.44 -13.14 13.73
CA GLY A 124 -28.70 -13.52 14.94
C GLY A 124 -27.18 -13.37 14.86
N SER A 125 -26.64 -12.92 13.71
CA SER A 125 -25.22 -12.60 13.55
C SER A 125 -24.80 -11.38 14.39
N LEU A 126 -23.50 -11.23 14.61
CA LEU A 126 -22.91 -10.03 15.20
C LEU A 126 -23.26 -8.77 14.40
N SER A 127 -23.18 -7.62 15.02
CA SER A 127 -23.33 -6.34 14.31
C SER A 127 -22.16 -6.14 13.32
N TYR A 128 -22.35 -5.26 12.34
CA TYR A 128 -21.30 -4.93 11.38
C TYR A 128 -20.03 -4.38 12.06
N ASP A 129 -20.17 -3.57 13.11
CA ASP A 129 -19.04 -3.01 13.84
C ASP A 129 -18.24 -4.09 14.61
N GLU A 130 -18.92 -5.06 15.21
CA GLU A 130 -18.30 -6.21 15.83
C GLU A 130 -17.58 -7.08 14.80
N ALA A 131 -18.18 -7.29 13.63
CA ALA A 131 -17.57 -8.03 12.53
C ALA A 131 -16.29 -7.33 12.03
N LYS A 132 -16.32 -6.01 11.82
CA LYS A 132 -15.13 -5.23 11.44
C LYS A 132 -14.01 -5.33 12.45
N ALA A 133 -14.31 -5.22 13.73
CA ALA A 133 -13.33 -5.34 14.79
C ALA A 133 -12.62 -6.72 14.75
N LEU A 134 -13.38 -7.79 14.55
CA LEU A 134 -12.82 -9.14 14.40
C LEU A 134 -11.93 -9.26 13.17
N TRP A 135 -12.38 -8.78 12.01
CA TRP A 135 -11.57 -8.86 10.78
C TRP A 135 -10.28 -8.03 10.88
N ALA A 136 -10.34 -6.86 11.49
CA ALA A 136 -9.18 -6.00 11.68
C ALA A 136 -8.11 -6.63 12.58
N LYS A 137 -8.53 -7.43 13.56
CA LYS A 137 -7.65 -8.05 14.56
C LYS A 137 -7.03 -9.38 14.12
N GLN A 138 -7.50 -9.98 13.02
CA GLN A 138 -7.10 -11.32 12.58
C GLN A 138 -5.58 -11.53 12.50
N LEU A 139 -4.87 -10.57 11.92
CA LEU A 139 -3.41 -10.67 11.79
C LEU A 139 -2.71 -10.62 13.15
N TYR A 140 -3.17 -9.76 14.07
CA TYR A 140 -2.65 -9.69 15.43
C TYR A 140 -2.84 -11.02 16.13
N ASP A 141 -4.05 -11.58 16.12
CA ASP A 141 -4.37 -12.85 16.78
C ASP A 141 -3.60 -14.03 16.15
N CYS A 142 -3.32 -13.97 14.85
CA CYS A 142 -2.49 -14.95 14.15
C CYS A 142 -1.04 -14.88 14.65
N LEU A 143 -0.47 -13.68 14.70
CA LEU A 143 0.89 -13.45 15.15
C LEU A 143 1.08 -13.76 16.64
N ASP A 144 0.09 -13.46 17.48
CA ASP A 144 0.08 -13.81 18.91
C ASP A 144 0.30 -15.32 19.11
N ARG A 145 -0.37 -16.13 18.30
CA ARG A 145 -0.24 -17.60 18.36
C ARG A 145 1.08 -18.13 17.81
N LEU A 146 1.66 -17.43 16.83
CA LEU A 146 2.94 -17.80 16.23
C LEU A 146 4.13 -17.29 17.02
N SER A 147 3.93 -16.38 17.97
CA SER A 147 5.01 -15.76 18.72
C SER A 147 5.45 -16.67 19.88
N ASP A 148 6.66 -17.20 19.79
CA ASP A 148 7.25 -18.09 20.84
C ASP A 148 7.84 -17.29 21.97
N GLU A 149 8.06 -16.19 22.22
CA GLU A 149 8.73 -15.46 23.32
C GLU A 149 9.15 -14.02 22.95
N THR A 150 9.05 -13.63 21.68
CA THR A 150 9.48 -12.29 21.24
C THR A 150 8.67 -11.17 21.89
N GLY A 151 7.47 -11.49 22.35
CA GLY A 151 6.54 -10.56 22.98
C GLY A 151 6.16 -9.42 22.04
N THR A 152 5.23 -8.61 22.47
CA THR A 152 4.78 -7.42 21.74
C THR A 152 5.84 -6.32 21.70
N VAL A 153 5.74 -5.46 20.70
CA VAL A 153 6.48 -4.20 20.56
C VAL A 153 5.51 -3.05 20.71
N ASN A 154 5.92 -2.02 21.42
CA ASN A 154 5.17 -0.76 21.53
C ASN A 154 5.68 0.22 20.50
N TYR A 155 4.74 0.85 19.78
CA TYR A 155 5.01 1.84 18.75
C TYR A 155 4.36 3.17 19.11
N ILE A 156 5.10 4.27 18.90
CA ILE A 156 4.53 5.63 18.94
C ILE A 156 4.78 6.27 17.58
N ILE A 157 3.70 6.63 16.87
CA ILE A 157 3.79 7.21 15.54
C ILE A 157 3.23 8.63 15.56
N SER A 158 4.08 9.59 15.19
CA SER A 158 3.71 10.99 15.10
C SER A 158 3.69 11.45 13.66
N ASN A 159 2.52 11.89 13.17
CA ASN A 159 2.38 12.50 11.86
C ASN A 159 2.92 13.93 11.89
N VAL A 160 3.97 14.21 11.11
CA VAL A 160 4.60 15.53 10.96
C VAL A 160 4.06 16.26 9.74
N SER A 161 4.06 15.58 8.58
CA SER A 161 3.64 16.17 7.30
C SER A 161 3.17 15.13 6.27
N ALA A 162 2.85 13.91 6.71
CA ALA A 162 2.25 12.89 5.84
C ALA A 162 0.78 13.20 5.58
N GLY A 163 0.18 12.52 4.60
CA GLY A 163 -1.25 12.62 4.31
C GLY A 163 -2.11 12.32 5.55
N LYS A 164 -3.27 12.96 5.63
CA LYS A 164 -4.21 12.82 6.76
C LYS A 164 -5.42 11.95 6.42
N MET A 165 -5.36 11.20 5.33
CA MET A 165 -6.48 10.35 4.91
C MET A 165 -6.63 9.09 5.76
N CYS A 166 -5.58 8.67 6.44
CA CYS A 166 -5.55 7.51 7.32
C CYS A 166 -4.68 7.77 8.55
N THR A 167 -4.77 6.88 9.51
CA THR A 167 -3.78 6.74 10.58
C THR A 167 -2.72 5.73 10.12
N TRP A 168 -1.48 6.18 10.02
CA TRP A 168 -0.34 5.34 9.63
C TRP A 168 -0.01 4.38 10.76
N ALA A 169 0.03 3.09 10.47
CA ALA A 169 0.29 2.08 11.49
C ALA A 169 1.06 0.88 10.91
N PRO A 170 1.88 0.19 11.72
CA PRO A 170 2.50 -1.06 11.32
C PRO A 170 1.48 -2.19 11.22
N TYR A 171 1.87 -3.27 10.57
CA TYR A 171 1.12 -4.52 10.59
C TYR A 171 1.20 -5.21 11.95
N GLY A 172 0.25 -6.11 12.21
CA GLY A 172 0.26 -6.93 13.42
C GLY A 172 -0.04 -6.19 14.71
N ILE A 173 -0.62 -4.99 14.64
CA ILE A 173 -1.03 -4.23 15.83
C ILE A 173 -2.37 -4.72 16.37
N ASP A 174 -2.56 -4.57 17.69
CA ASP A 174 -3.88 -4.67 18.30
C ASP A 174 -4.77 -3.52 17.84
N THR A 175 -5.88 -3.86 17.21
CA THR A 175 -6.84 -2.90 16.66
C THR A 175 -8.06 -2.68 17.55
N ASP A 176 -8.08 -3.23 18.76
CA ASP A 176 -9.19 -3.04 19.69
C ASP A 176 -9.42 -1.54 19.97
N GLY A 177 -10.65 -1.10 19.75
CA GLY A 177 -11.04 0.30 19.93
C GLY A 177 -10.57 1.26 18.83
N ILE A 178 -9.97 0.77 17.74
CA ILE A 178 -9.53 1.58 16.61
C ILE A 178 -10.53 1.41 15.45
N GLU A 179 -11.01 2.54 14.90
CA GLU A 179 -11.93 2.52 13.78
C GLU A 179 -11.20 2.22 12.46
N MET A 180 -11.80 1.31 11.67
CA MET A 180 -11.35 0.96 10.31
C MET A 180 -12.21 1.62 9.25
N GLU A 181 -11.60 1.95 8.10
CA GLU A 181 -12.35 2.22 6.87
C GLU A 181 -12.49 0.91 6.11
N GLY A 182 -13.71 0.39 6.09
CA GLY A 182 -13.97 -0.96 5.58
C GLY A 182 -13.10 -2.00 6.28
N ASP A 183 -12.44 -2.83 5.49
CA ASP A 183 -11.42 -3.80 5.91
C ASP A 183 -9.98 -3.34 5.58
N SER A 184 -9.81 -2.09 5.20
CA SER A 184 -8.62 -1.64 4.46
C SER A 184 -7.58 -0.95 5.35
N TYR A 185 -7.91 0.15 5.97
CA TYR A 185 -6.96 0.96 6.73
C TYR A 185 -7.62 1.65 7.93
N LEU A 186 -6.78 2.12 8.87
CA LEU A 186 -7.26 2.82 10.04
C LEU A 186 -7.79 4.20 9.69
N LYS A 187 -9.00 4.55 10.14
CA LYS A 187 -9.55 5.89 9.98
C LYS A 187 -8.64 6.94 10.63
N PRO A 188 -8.65 8.18 10.12
CA PRO A 188 -7.91 9.26 10.75
C PRO A 188 -8.28 9.40 12.23
N SER A 189 -7.30 9.30 13.10
CA SER A 189 -7.49 9.41 14.54
C SER A 189 -6.35 10.19 15.20
N SER A 190 -6.53 10.57 16.45
CA SER A 190 -5.48 11.13 17.30
C SER A 190 -4.64 10.05 17.97
N ASN A 191 -5.01 8.77 17.84
CA ASN A 191 -4.25 7.66 18.41
C ASN A 191 -2.87 7.59 17.73
N ARG A 192 -1.84 7.48 18.55
CA ARG A 192 -0.43 7.44 18.11
C ARG A 192 0.32 6.28 18.73
N GLU A 193 -0.28 5.61 19.70
CA GLU A 193 0.32 4.51 20.44
C GLU A 193 -0.33 3.21 19.99
N PHE A 194 0.50 2.24 19.63
CA PHE A 194 0.09 0.93 19.19
C PHE A 194 0.95 -0.13 19.87
N GLN A 195 0.33 -1.25 20.18
CA GLN A 195 1.03 -2.45 20.57
C GLN A 195 0.79 -3.53 19.54
N GLY A 196 1.81 -4.31 19.21
CA GLY A 196 1.67 -5.33 18.19
C GLY A 196 2.80 -6.34 18.19
N TYR A 197 2.64 -7.37 17.39
CA TYR A 197 3.67 -8.37 17.11
C TYR A 197 4.42 -7.99 15.82
N PRO A 198 5.75 -8.07 15.79
CA PRO A 198 6.49 -7.95 14.55
C PRO A 198 6.02 -8.98 13.52
N LEU A 199 6.01 -8.62 12.25
CA LEU A 199 5.75 -9.60 11.19
C LEU A 199 6.79 -10.72 11.23
N THR A 200 6.31 -11.94 11.13
CA THR A 200 7.13 -13.12 10.94
C THR A 200 7.45 -13.32 9.45
N ASP A 201 8.12 -14.43 9.13
CA ASP A 201 8.35 -14.82 7.74
C ASP A 201 7.02 -14.93 6.97
N ASN A 202 6.96 -14.31 5.81
CA ASN A 202 5.78 -14.34 4.94
C ASN A 202 5.41 -15.76 4.50
N ASP A 203 6.37 -16.66 4.34
CA ASP A 203 6.11 -18.05 4.00
C ASP A 203 5.28 -18.76 5.08
N VAL A 204 5.52 -18.44 6.34
CA VAL A 204 4.71 -18.94 7.47
C VAL A 204 3.30 -18.37 7.42
N LEU A 205 3.16 -17.05 7.19
CA LEU A 205 1.87 -16.37 7.15
C LEU A 205 1.05 -16.76 5.90
N LEU A 206 1.70 -17.13 4.79
CA LEU A 206 1.05 -17.58 3.56
C LEU A 206 0.84 -19.09 3.50
N SER A 207 1.38 -19.83 4.47
CA SER A 207 1.17 -21.28 4.56
C SER A 207 -0.27 -21.62 4.94
N ASN A 208 -0.69 -22.84 4.60
CA ASN A 208 -1.96 -23.40 5.05
C ASN A 208 -1.83 -23.97 6.49
N ALA A 209 -1.21 -23.22 7.41
CA ALA A 209 -1.15 -23.62 8.79
C ALA A 209 -2.58 -23.84 9.33
N ASP A 210 -2.78 -24.96 10.02
CA ASP A 210 -4.08 -25.28 10.61
C ASP A 210 -4.41 -24.26 11.71
N VAL A 211 -5.31 -23.38 11.38
CA VAL A 211 -5.88 -22.38 12.30
C VAL A 211 -7.27 -22.81 12.78
N SER A 212 -7.58 -24.10 12.65
CA SER A 212 -8.81 -24.68 13.19
C SER A 212 -8.90 -24.36 14.69
N GLY A 213 -9.98 -23.70 15.08
CA GLY A 213 -10.16 -23.22 16.46
C GLY A 213 -10.10 -21.71 16.66
N ILE A 214 -9.55 -20.95 15.67
CA ILE A 214 -9.62 -19.47 15.70
C ILE A 214 -11.08 -19.01 15.55
N PHE A 215 -11.85 -19.73 14.73
CA PHE A 215 -13.21 -19.40 14.37
C PHE A 215 -14.19 -20.44 14.91
N ALA A 216 -14.44 -20.41 16.22
CA ALA A 216 -15.49 -21.24 16.83
C ALA A 216 -16.79 -20.43 17.00
N GLY A 217 -17.94 -21.09 16.84
CA GLY A 217 -19.24 -20.45 17.01
C GLY A 217 -19.56 -19.37 15.96
N ASP A 218 -20.00 -18.20 16.41
CA ASP A 218 -20.37 -17.08 15.53
C ASP A 218 -19.17 -16.55 14.70
N GLY A 219 -17.94 -16.73 15.18
CA GLY A 219 -16.73 -16.40 14.47
C GLY A 219 -16.55 -17.18 13.16
N ALA A 220 -16.96 -18.45 13.10
CA ALA A 220 -16.88 -19.25 11.87
C ALA A 220 -17.77 -18.67 10.75
N ALA A 221 -18.98 -18.24 11.11
CA ALA A 221 -19.90 -17.63 10.13
C ALA A 221 -19.36 -16.30 9.60
N LEU A 222 -18.74 -15.48 10.47
CA LEU A 222 -18.12 -14.24 10.07
C LEU A 222 -16.90 -14.44 9.17
N PHE A 223 -16.11 -15.47 9.43
CA PHE A 223 -15.00 -15.87 8.59
C PHE A 223 -15.48 -16.24 7.18
N ASP A 224 -16.53 -17.05 7.07
CA ASP A 224 -17.12 -17.42 5.79
C ASP A 224 -17.69 -16.22 5.03
N ILE A 225 -18.32 -15.28 5.73
CA ILE A 225 -18.83 -14.03 5.14
C ILE A 225 -17.67 -13.22 4.59
N TYR A 226 -16.62 -13.04 5.36
CA TYR A 226 -15.45 -12.27 4.96
C TYR A 226 -14.71 -12.92 3.79
N ASN A 227 -14.50 -14.23 3.81
CA ASN A 227 -13.92 -14.96 2.69
C ASN A 227 -14.72 -14.75 1.39
N ARG A 228 -16.05 -14.85 1.44
CA ARG A 228 -16.91 -14.59 0.26
C ARG A 228 -16.78 -13.15 -0.22
N TYR A 229 -16.78 -12.18 0.69
CA TYR A 229 -16.55 -10.79 0.37
C TYR A 229 -15.20 -10.58 -0.33
N VAL A 230 -14.12 -11.14 0.21
CA VAL A 230 -12.78 -11.03 -0.35
C VAL A 230 -12.71 -11.65 -1.74
N GLN A 231 -13.27 -12.85 -1.93
CA GLN A 231 -13.33 -13.52 -3.23
C GLN A 231 -14.11 -12.72 -4.27
N ALA A 232 -15.18 -12.06 -3.88
CA ALA A 232 -16.02 -11.27 -4.78
C ALA A 232 -15.37 -9.95 -5.22
N ASN A 233 -14.53 -9.35 -4.38
CA ASN A 233 -14.04 -7.98 -4.59
C ASN A 233 -12.57 -7.88 -4.98
N TYR A 234 -11.72 -8.83 -4.58
CA TYR A 234 -10.27 -8.73 -4.75
C TYR A 234 -9.67 -9.68 -5.79
N LEU A 235 -10.49 -10.22 -6.68
CA LEU A 235 -10.08 -11.02 -7.86
C LEU A 235 -10.29 -10.28 -9.19
N ASN A 236 -10.84 -9.09 -9.17
CA ASN A 236 -11.14 -8.35 -10.40
C ASN A 236 -9.85 -7.90 -11.10
N VAL A 237 -9.74 -8.28 -12.38
CA VAL A 237 -8.66 -7.88 -13.29
C VAL A 237 -9.29 -7.10 -14.44
N PRO A 238 -8.79 -5.89 -14.75
CA PRO A 238 -9.27 -5.15 -15.90
C PRO A 238 -8.77 -5.78 -17.21
N ASP A 239 -9.49 -5.55 -18.30
CA ASP A 239 -9.06 -5.94 -19.63
C ASP A 239 -7.77 -5.22 -20.07
N GLY A 240 -7.04 -5.81 -21.01
CA GLY A 240 -5.89 -5.18 -21.67
C GLY A 240 -4.55 -5.41 -20.97
N LEU A 241 -4.36 -6.59 -20.37
CA LEU A 241 -3.12 -7.04 -19.71
C LEU A 241 -2.56 -8.35 -20.33
N PRO A 242 -2.49 -8.49 -21.68
CA PRO A 242 -2.15 -9.76 -22.32
C PRO A 242 -0.74 -10.28 -21.98
N SER A 243 0.22 -9.39 -21.71
CA SER A 243 1.57 -9.83 -21.35
C SER A 243 1.62 -10.44 -19.95
N LEU A 244 0.83 -9.89 -18.99
CA LEU A 244 0.71 -10.48 -17.66
C LEU A 244 -0.05 -11.79 -17.69
N GLU A 245 -1.15 -11.86 -18.47
CA GLU A 245 -1.91 -13.10 -18.67
C GLU A 245 -1.04 -14.22 -19.22
N ALA A 246 -0.23 -13.93 -20.26
CA ALA A 246 0.70 -14.89 -20.83
C ALA A 246 1.75 -15.37 -19.82
N ALA A 247 2.27 -14.46 -18.97
CA ALA A 247 3.24 -14.82 -17.94
C ALA A 247 2.64 -15.72 -16.85
N VAL A 248 1.42 -15.42 -16.39
CA VAL A 248 0.72 -16.27 -15.41
C VAL A 248 0.42 -17.65 -16.00
N GLN A 249 0.01 -17.71 -17.28
CA GLN A 249 -0.22 -18.99 -17.95
C GLN A 249 1.08 -19.83 -18.04
N VAL A 250 2.22 -19.22 -18.33
CA VAL A 250 3.51 -19.94 -18.35
C VAL A 250 3.84 -20.51 -16.96
N ILE A 251 3.65 -19.72 -15.90
CA ILE A 251 3.86 -20.20 -14.51
C ILE A 251 2.96 -21.42 -14.24
N GLN A 252 1.68 -21.36 -14.61
CA GLN A 252 0.72 -22.44 -14.40
C GLN A 252 1.10 -23.71 -15.19
N ASP A 253 1.49 -23.56 -16.47
CA ASP A 253 1.82 -24.68 -17.35
C ASP A 253 3.11 -25.40 -16.91
N GLU A 254 4.08 -24.65 -16.39
CA GLU A 254 5.38 -25.20 -15.96
C GLU A 254 5.34 -25.86 -14.57
N ASN A 255 4.48 -25.38 -13.67
CA ASN A 255 4.52 -25.78 -12.26
C ASN A 255 3.29 -26.57 -11.79
N GLY A 256 2.15 -26.52 -12.50
CA GLY A 256 0.93 -27.15 -12.09
C GLY A 256 0.27 -26.45 -10.87
N ASP A 257 -0.21 -27.24 -9.91
CA ASP A 257 -0.85 -26.71 -8.71
C ASP A 257 0.18 -26.15 -7.72
N LEU A 258 0.14 -24.86 -7.51
CA LEU A 258 1.01 -24.13 -6.59
C LEU A 258 0.24 -23.66 -5.34
N SER A 259 0.90 -23.69 -4.20
CA SER A 259 0.42 -22.98 -2.99
C SER A 259 0.51 -21.47 -3.17
N VAL A 260 -0.17 -20.71 -2.31
CA VAL A 260 -0.14 -19.23 -2.34
C VAL A 260 1.29 -18.70 -2.23
N SER A 261 2.10 -19.24 -1.32
CA SER A 261 3.50 -18.82 -1.17
C SER A 261 4.34 -19.13 -2.40
N GLN A 262 4.12 -20.29 -3.04
CA GLN A 262 4.80 -20.65 -4.29
C GLN A 262 4.38 -19.72 -5.44
N TRP A 263 3.09 -19.37 -5.58
CA TRP A 263 2.64 -18.39 -6.55
C TRP A 263 3.30 -17.03 -6.34
N VAL A 264 3.36 -16.55 -5.09
CA VAL A 264 4.06 -15.31 -4.74
C VAL A 264 5.52 -15.35 -5.20
N ALA A 265 6.24 -16.42 -4.88
CA ALA A 265 7.65 -16.57 -5.26
C ALA A 265 7.84 -16.60 -6.78
N GLN A 266 6.99 -17.31 -7.53
CA GLN A 266 7.08 -17.36 -9.00
C GLN A 266 6.78 -15.99 -9.63
N ILE A 267 5.79 -15.27 -9.14
CA ILE A 267 5.46 -13.92 -9.62
C ILE A 267 6.60 -12.94 -9.31
N GLN A 268 7.18 -12.98 -8.11
CA GLN A 268 8.35 -12.19 -7.78
C GLN A 268 9.52 -12.49 -8.74
N ASN A 269 9.83 -13.76 -8.94
CA ASN A 269 10.92 -14.18 -9.83
C ASN A 269 10.73 -13.64 -11.25
N ILE A 270 9.55 -13.82 -11.85
CA ILE A 270 9.31 -13.37 -13.22
C ILE A 270 9.35 -11.85 -13.35
N LEU A 271 8.85 -11.12 -12.34
CA LEU A 271 8.94 -9.67 -12.31
C LEU A 271 10.40 -9.20 -12.21
N TRP A 272 11.22 -9.84 -11.37
CA TRP A 272 12.62 -9.47 -11.14
C TRP A 272 13.52 -9.85 -12.30
N GLU A 273 13.23 -10.93 -13.01
CA GLU A 273 13.96 -11.36 -14.21
C GLU A 273 13.58 -10.52 -15.44
N THR A 274 12.31 -10.10 -15.53
CA THR A 274 11.80 -9.39 -16.70
C THR A 274 11.98 -7.89 -16.60
N CYS A 275 11.84 -7.32 -15.40
CA CYS A 275 11.77 -5.87 -15.19
C CYS A 275 12.92 -5.34 -14.36
N THR A 276 13.37 -4.14 -14.70
CA THR A 276 14.43 -3.42 -13.97
C THR A 276 13.83 -2.29 -13.16
N TYR A 277 14.27 -2.14 -11.91
CA TYR A 277 13.87 -1.01 -11.08
C TYR A 277 14.48 0.30 -11.59
N GLN A 278 13.63 1.24 -11.96
CA GLN A 278 14.05 2.56 -12.46
C GLN A 278 12.97 3.61 -12.12
N LYS A 279 13.38 4.71 -11.49
CA LYS A 279 12.46 5.81 -11.11
C LYS A 279 12.41 6.92 -12.15
N ASP A 280 13.50 7.12 -12.88
CA ASP A 280 13.66 8.26 -13.78
C ASP A 280 13.74 7.83 -15.24
N ASN A 281 13.39 8.74 -16.15
CA ASN A 281 13.49 8.55 -17.60
C ASN A 281 12.66 7.35 -18.09
N LEU A 282 11.49 7.13 -17.54
CA LEU A 282 10.52 6.21 -18.10
C LEU A 282 9.84 6.85 -19.31
N GLU A 283 9.55 6.04 -20.33
CA GLU A 283 8.87 6.51 -21.53
C GLU A 283 7.37 6.69 -21.27
N SER A 284 6.72 7.52 -22.03
CA SER A 284 5.27 7.68 -21.97
C SER A 284 4.56 6.39 -22.39
N VAL A 285 3.44 6.11 -21.72
CA VAL A 285 2.56 5.00 -22.10
C VAL A 285 2.00 5.25 -23.49
N PRO A 286 2.08 4.29 -24.44
CA PRO A 286 1.51 4.45 -25.75
C PRO A 286 -0.03 4.58 -25.72
N ASP A 287 -0.59 5.30 -26.69
CA ASP A 287 -2.03 5.40 -26.88
C ASP A 287 -2.68 4.00 -27.01
N GLY A 288 -3.73 3.75 -26.25
CA GLY A 288 -4.46 2.48 -26.25
C GLY A 288 -3.84 1.37 -25.37
N SER A 289 -2.71 1.63 -24.69
CA SER A 289 -2.17 0.77 -23.63
C SER A 289 -2.45 1.36 -22.25
N ASN A 290 -2.24 0.58 -21.20
CA ASN A 290 -2.23 1.07 -19.84
C ASN A 290 -0.84 0.92 -19.21
N VAL A 291 -0.59 1.63 -18.13
CA VAL A 291 0.73 1.71 -17.49
C VAL A 291 1.24 0.35 -16.98
N ILE A 292 0.36 -0.56 -16.54
CA ILE A 292 0.76 -1.87 -16.00
C ILE A 292 1.20 -2.79 -17.15
N GLU A 293 0.43 -2.84 -18.24
CA GLU A 293 0.79 -3.60 -19.44
C GLU A 293 2.07 -3.05 -20.09
N ASP A 294 2.18 -1.71 -20.19
CA ASP A 294 3.35 -1.05 -20.73
C ASP A 294 4.62 -1.35 -19.90
N PHE A 295 4.49 -1.34 -18.57
CA PHE A 295 5.59 -1.69 -17.67
C PHE A 295 6.13 -3.08 -17.94
N PHE A 296 5.26 -4.10 -17.94
CA PHE A 296 5.70 -5.50 -18.02
C PHE A 296 5.97 -5.95 -19.46
N GLY A 297 5.10 -5.59 -20.40
CA GLY A 297 5.16 -6.09 -21.78
C GLY A 297 6.18 -5.37 -22.65
N ARG A 298 6.35 -4.05 -22.50
CA ARG A 298 7.16 -3.22 -23.40
C ARG A 298 8.40 -2.63 -22.73
N GLN A 299 8.18 -1.76 -21.75
CA GLN A 299 9.25 -0.93 -21.17
C GLN A 299 10.21 -1.72 -20.30
N ARG A 300 9.68 -2.66 -19.54
CA ARG A 300 10.40 -3.51 -18.57
C ARG A 300 11.22 -2.71 -17.57
N LYS A 301 10.75 -1.51 -17.28
CA LYS A 301 11.35 -0.56 -16.34
C LYS A 301 10.26 0.15 -15.58
N GLY A 302 10.42 0.27 -14.27
CA GLY A 302 9.47 0.93 -13.40
C GLY A 302 9.95 0.94 -11.96
N TYR A 303 9.12 1.43 -11.07
CA TYR A 303 9.42 1.50 -9.64
C TYR A 303 8.30 0.83 -8.83
N CYS A 304 8.37 0.90 -7.51
CA CYS A 304 7.53 0.11 -6.60
C CYS A 304 6.04 0.08 -6.97
N THR A 305 5.45 1.21 -7.41
CA THR A 305 4.04 1.25 -7.81
C THR A 305 3.72 0.36 -9.02
N HIS A 306 4.66 0.26 -9.98
CA HIS A 306 4.54 -0.62 -11.15
C HIS A 306 4.65 -2.10 -10.74
N PHE A 307 5.67 -2.44 -9.96
CA PHE A 307 5.89 -3.80 -9.47
C PHE A 307 4.71 -4.29 -8.61
N ALA A 308 4.25 -3.46 -7.67
CA ALA A 308 3.11 -3.79 -6.83
C ALA A 308 1.83 -3.98 -7.66
N SER A 309 1.56 -3.08 -8.63
CA SER A 309 0.38 -3.17 -9.47
C SER A 309 0.39 -4.41 -10.37
N ALA A 310 1.53 -4.70 -11.01
CA ALA A 310 1.67 -5.93 -11.79
C ALA A 310 1.52 -7.18 -10.92
N GLY A 311 2.13 -7.19 -9.73
CA GLY A 311 1.99 -8.28 -8.77
C GLY A 311 0.56 -8.54 -8.34
N VAL A 312 -0.23 -7.49 -8.03
CA VAL A 312 -1.66 -7.63 -7.72
C VAL A 312 -2.40 -8.27 -8.89
N MET A 313 -2.18 -7.79 -10.12
CA MET A 313 -2.89 -8.33 -11.30
C MET A 313 -2.54 -9.79 -11.55
N MET A 314 -1.27 -10.16 -11.48
CA MET A 314 -0.83 -11.54 -11.69
C MET A 314 -1.35 -12.49 -10.61
N LEU A 315 -1.38 -12.08 -9.34
CA LEU A 315 -1.98 -12.86 -8.26
C LEU A 315 -3.48 -13.07 -8.48
N ARG A 316 -4.21 -12.03 -8.88
CA ARG A 316 -5.64 -12.12 -9.18
C ARG A 316 -5.93 -13.02 -10.37
N MET A 317 -5.11 -12.99 -11.42
CA MET A 317 -5.17 -13.92 -12.56
C MET A 317 -4.94 -15.37 -12.12
N ALA A 318 -4.09 -15.59 -11.12
CA ALA A 318 -3.86 -16.89 -10.51
C ALA A 318 -4.98 -17.33 -9.53
N GLY A 319 -6.05 -16.53 -9.38
CA GLY A 319 -7.17 -16.81 -8.46
C GLY A 319 -6.86 -16.50 -6.99
N ILE A 320 -5.82 -15.73 -6.71
CA ILE A 320 -5.42 -15.35 -5.35
C ILE A 320 -5.85 -13.90 -5.10
N PRO A 321 -6.75 -13.65 -4.12
CA PRO A 321 -7.16 -12.29 -3.79
C PRO A 321 -5.97 -11.46 -3.33
N ALA A 322 -5.81 -10.31 -3.96
CA ALA A 322 -4.70 -9.40 -3.68
C ALA A 322 -5.14 -7.94 -3.81
N ARG A 323 -4.49 -7.02 -3.06
CA ARG A 323 -4.77 -5.60 -3.11
C ARG A 323 -3.49 -4.77 -3.07
N TYR A 324 -3.57 -3.60 -3.68
CA TYR A 324 -2.47 -2.66 -3.78
C TYR A 324 -2.38 -1.83 -2.51
N VAL A 325 -1.17 -1.63 -2.00
CA VAL A 325 -0.95 -0.84 -0.78
C VAL A 325 0.18 0.15 -1.00
N THR A 326 0.00 1.35 -0.47
CA THR A 326 1.10 2.32 -0.33
C THR A 326 1.25 2.79 1.10
N GLY A 327 2.47 3.22 1.41
CA GLY A 327 2.83 3.70 2.72
C GLY A 327 4.32 4.02 2.83
N TYR A 328 4.89 3.71 3.97
CA TYR A 328 6.31 3.91 4.22
C TYR A 328 6.97 2.63 4.70
N VAL A 329 8.20 2.37 4.24
CA VAL A 329 9.03 1.28 4.73
C VAL A 329 10.22 1.85 5.51
N ILE A 330 10.43 1.38 6.74
CA ILE A 330 11.50 1.83 7.63
C ILE A 330 12.39 0.65 7.93
N TRP A 331 13.68 0.81 7.66
CA TRP A 331 14.67 -0.26 7.86
C TRP A 331 15.25 -0.23 9.27
N PRO A 332 15.74 -1.36 9.81
CA PRO A 332 16.38 -1.40 11.12
C PRO A 332 17.51 -0.37 11.31
N ASP A 333 18.25 -0.07 10.24
CA ASP A 333 19.35 0.90 10.24
C ASP A 333 18.90 2.38 10.32
N ASP A 334 17.62 2.66 10.07
CA ASP A 334 17.05 3.99 10.25
C ASP A 334 16.86 4.34 11.74
N PHE A 335 16.73 3.32 12.58
CA PHE A 335 16.47 3.48 14.00
C PHE A 335 17.75 3.79 14.78
N LYS A 336 17.67 4.82 15.59
CA LYS A 336 18.73 5.23 16.51
C LYS A 336 18.21 5.15 17.93
N ALA A 337 19.08 4.76 18.86
CA ALA A 337 18.72 4.80 20.28
C ALA A 337 18.27 6.22 20.65
N ASP A 338 17.14 6.34 21.30
CA ASP A 338 16.62 7.61 21.76
C ASP A 338 17.26 7.98 23.10
N SER A 339 17.95 9.10 23.13
CA SER A 339 18.63 9.58 24.35
C SER A 339 17.66 10.10 25.42
N ALA A 340 16.41 10.34 25.08
CA ALA A 340 15.39 10.90 25.98
C ALA A 340 14.48 9.82 26.59
N SER A 341 14.43 8.64 25.97
CA SER A 341 13.60 7.51 26.42
C SER A 341 14.35 6.19 26.22
N ASP A 342 13.91 5.16 26.92
CA ASP A 342 14.45 3.82 26.72
C ASP A 342 13.80 3.15 25.51
N GLY A 343 14.36 3.43 24.32
CA GLY A 343 13.81 2.95 23.04
C GLY A 343 14.59 3.41 21.83
N TYR A 344 13.97 3.32 20.66
CA TYR A 344 14.58 3.61 19.37
C TYR A 344 13.67 4.48 18.53
N MET A 345 14.23 5.46 17.84
CA MET A 345 13.48 6.40 17.03
C MET A 345 14.01 6.45 15.60
N ALA A 346 13.10 6.61 14.63
CA ALA A 346 13.43 6.91 13.24
C ALA A 346 12.59 8.08 12.71
N ASP A 347 13.25 8.95 11.91
CA ASP A 347 12.60 9.97 11.10
C ASP A 347 12.23 9.36 9.73
N VAL A 348 10.94 9.23 9.46
CA VAL A 348 10.41 8.70 8.20
C VAL A 348 10.29 9.84 7.20
N THR A 349 11.15 9.89 6.22
CA THR A 349 11.12 10.93 5.18
C THR A 349 10.33 10.50 3.95
N GLY A 350 10.06 11.41 3.02
CA GLY A 350 9.43 11.08 1.74
C GLY A 350 10.23 10.07 0.88
N TYR A 351 11.52 9.88 1.15
CA TYR A 351 12.32 8.82 0.50
C TYR A 351 11.93 7.41 0.94
N ARG A 352 11.20 7.25 2.06
CA ARG A 352 10.71 5.97 2.58
C ARG A 352 9.33 5.59 2.02
N GLY A 353 8.73 6.46 1.17
CA GLY A 353 7.50 6.12 0.46
C GLY A 353 7.67 4.89 -0.42
N HIS A 354 6.74 3.94 -0.31
CA HIS A 354 6.81 2.64 -0.96
C HIS A 354 5.42 2.10 -1.31
N ALA A 355 5.38 1.17 -2.27
CA ALA A 355 4.19 0.43 -2.63
C ALA A 355 4.48 -1.07 -2.60
N TRP A 356 3.51 -1.86 -2.13
CA TRP A 356 3.58 -3.32 -2.03
C TRP A 356 2.21 -3.95 -2.25
N VAL A 357 2.14 -5.25 -2.12
CA VAL A 357 0.91 -6.03 -2.25
C VAL A 357 0.49 -6.57 -0.90
N GLU A 358 -0.79 -6.61 -0.61
CA GLU A 358 -1.34 -7.49 0.40
C GLU A 358 -1.96 -8.70 -0.30
N VAL A 359 -1.56 -9.90 0.11
CA VAL A 359 -2.05 -11.19 -0.37
C VAL A 359 -2.96 -11.79 0.69
N TYR A 360 -4.15 -12.22 0.29
CA TYR A 360 -5.08 -12.82 1.22
C TYR A 360 -4.82 -14.32 1.42
N ASN A 361 -4.58 -14.69 2.66
CA ASN A 361 -4.57 -16.10 3.05
C ASN A 361 -5.96 -16.52 3.53
N ALA A 362 -6.71 -17.17 2.65
CA ALA A 362 -8.09 -17.56 2.91
C ALA A 362 -8.22 -18.62 4.03
N SER A 363 -7.19 -19.41 4.31
CA SER A 363 -7.22 -20.40 5.40
C SER A 363 -7.12 -19.74 6.78
N GLN A 364 -6.50 -18.58 6.88
CA GLN A 364 -6.28 -17.83 8.11
C GLN A 364 -7.11 -16.56 8.22
N GLY A 365 -7.74 -16.11 7.12
CA GLY A 365 -8.52 -14.88 7.07
C GLY A 365 -7.68 -13.61 7.22
N ILE A 366 -6.41 -13.65 6.84
CA ILE A 366 -5.45 -12.56 7.04
C ILE A 366 -4.94 -11.98 5.72
N TRP A 367 -4.61 -10.70 5.74
CA TRP A 367 -3.88 -10.02 4.69
C TRP A 367 -2.39 -9.96 5.03
N VAL A 368 -1.56 -10.55 4.18
CA VAL A 368 -0.11 -10.66 4.36
C VAL A 368 0.58 -9.65 3.44
N PRO A 369 1.39 -8.70 3.96
CA PRO A 369 2.14 -7.79 3.11
C PRO A 369 3.27 -8.52 2.39
N VAL A 370 3.34 -8.36 1.07
CA VAL A 370 4.35 -8.96 0.19
C VAL A 370 4.95 -7.89 -0.70
N ASP A 371 6.26 -7.75 -0.68
CA ASP A 371 6.95 -6.81 -1.56
C ASP A 371 7.27 -7.46 -2.91
N MET A 372 6.76 -6.87 -3.99
CA MET A 372 7.05 -7.32 -5.35
C MET A 372 8.25 -6.61 -5.95
N THR A 373 8.82 -5.62 -5.27
CA THR A 373 10.00 -4.87 -5.71
C THR A 373 11.27 -5.62 -5.33
N PRO A 374 12.29 -5.70 -6.20
CA PRO A 374 13.57 -6.32 -5.83
C PRO A 374 14.20 -5.66 -4.60
N ALA A 375 14.56 -6.45 -3.60
CA ALA A 375 15.01 -5.97 -2.28
C ALA A 375 16.21 -5.01 -2.36
N ASP A 376 17.21 -5.32 -3.18
CA ASP A 376 18.38 -4.46 -3.39
C ASP A 376 18.01 -3.08 -3.93
N SER A 377 16.96 -3.01 -4.74
CA SER A 377 16.45 -1.77 -5.32
C SER A 377 15.76 -0.89 -4.29
N VAL A 378 15.03 -1.48 -3.35
CA VAL A 378 14.32 -0.75 -2.31
C VAL A 378 15.31 -0.12 -1.33
N GLN A 379 16.31 -0.87 -0.89
CA GLN A 379 17.32 -0.36 0.04
C GLN A 379 18.15 0.77 -0.56
N THR A 380 18.64 0.61 -1.79
CA THR A 380 19.56 1.59 -2.42
C THR A 380 18.83 2.82 -2.94
N SER A 381 17.61 2.70 -3.41
CA SER A 381 16.86 3.79 -4.02
C SER A 381 16.22 4.76 -3.02
N ASN A 382 16.11 4.37 -1.77
CA ASN A 382 15.49 5.14 -0.69
C ASN A 382 16.48 5.95 0.15
N TYR A 383 17.78 5.94 -0.20
CA TYR A 383 18.76 6.90 0.35
C TYR A 383 18.82 8.16 -0.52
N PRO A 384 19.02 9.36 0.06
CA PRO A 384 19.34 10.53 -0.73
C PRO A 384 20.57 10.22 -1.59
N PRO A 385 20.69 10.75 -2.81
CA PRO A 385 21.88 10.57 -3.62
C PRO A 385 23.08 11.06 -2.80
N THR A 386 23.85 10.14 -2.26
CA THR A 386 25.12 10.45 -1.61
C THR A 386 26.03 10.99 -2.70
N GLN A 387 26.49 12.24 -2.53
CA GLN A 387 27.69 12.68 -3.23
C GLN A 387 28.77 11.64 -2.95
N GLU A 388 29.19 10.96 -4.01
CA GLU A 388 30.34 10.06 -4.14
C GLU A 388 30.92 9.52 -2.83
N ASN A 389 30.73 8.22 -2.56
CA ASN A 389 31.81 7.27 -2.31
C ASN A 389 31.36 6.05 -1.49
N SER A 390 31.73 4.91 -2.03
CA SER A 390 31.95 3.65 -1.33
C SER A 390 30.76 3.00 -0.64
N SER A 391 30.05 2.16 -1.40
CA SER A 391 29.24 1.10 -0.85
C SER A 391 30.07 0.20 0.09
N PRO A 392 29.66 0.02 1.37
CA PRO A 392 30.31 -0.92 2.29
C PRO A 392 30.12 -2.39 1.92
N PHE A 393 29.21 -2.69 0.98
CA PHE A 393 28.75 -4.08 0.67
C PHE A 393 29.51 -4.79 -0.46
N ARG A 394 30.70 -4.34 -0.86
CA ARG A 394 31.53 -5.04 -1.85
C ARG A 394 32.29 -6.25 -1.29
N LYS A 395 31.94 -6.82 -0.15
CA LYS A 395 32.71 -7.88 0.53
C LYS A 395 32.05 -9.26 0.62
N TYR A 396 30.90 -9.48 0.02
CA TYR A 396 30.35 -10.83 -0.05
C TYR A 396 29.91 -11.13 -1.51
N ARG A 397 30.90 -11.50 -2.30
CA ARG A 397 30.75 -12.38 -3.46
C ARG A 397 31.37 -13.71 -3.12
#